data_1d024e55074b8a6cb86afcf97d546d77
#
_entry.id   1d024e55074b8a6cb86afcf97d546d77
#
_cell.length_a   1.000
_cell.length_b   1.000
_cell.length_c   1.000
_cell.angle_alpha   90.00
_cell.angle_beta   90.00
_cell.angle_gamma   90.00
#
_symmetry.space_group_name_H-M   'P 1'
#
loop_
_entity.id
_entity.type
_entity.pdbx_description
1 polymer ?
#
loop_
_entity_poly.entity_id
_entity_poly.type
_entity_poly.pdbx_seq_one_letter_code
_entity_poly.pdbx_strand_id
1 'polypeptide(L)'
;MGAFCVKTVSFLRLPASRHIIGTPSPFQRRLKNKNPNHMSENPVPFPTNNKPIVLIGLMGAGKTTLGRSLSAKLKMPFVDSDDEVIKASGCSIADIFEIYGERAFRDIEAKVILRLLNDGPAIIATGGGAFMNTEIRLHINKLSTSVWLRASLDILVARTASRTDRPLLNDGNSRQTLRDLIGSRHPVYAEADIIIDTGDEAMAVTLQSVLDALQKIES
;
A
#
# COMPACT_ATOMS: atom_id res chain seq x y z
N MET A 1 25.97 18.84 11.18
CA MET A 1 25.02 19.90 11.56
C MET A 1 23.65 19.42 11.08
N GLY A 2 22.92 18.69 11.95
CA GLY A 2 21.64 18.11 11.64
C GLY A 2 20.54 19.17 11.76
N ALA A 3 19.77 19.34 10.69
CA ALA A 3 18.59 20.18 10.72
C ALA A 3 17.56 19.53 11.68
N PHE A 4 17.27 20.22 12.77
CA PHE A 4 16.24 19.85 13.73
C PHE A 4 14.90 19.69 13.03
N CYS A 5 14.38 18.45 12.99
CA CYS A 5 13.00 18.16 12.64
C CYS A 5 12.09 18.58 13.82
N VAL A 6 12.02 19.89 14.06
CA VAL A 6 11.12 20.47 15.06
C VAL A 6 9.93 21.06 14.32
N LYS A 7 9.02 20.20 13.88
CA LYS A 7 7.62 20.61 13.79
C LYS A 7 6.87 19.86 14.87
N THR A 8 6.54 20.59 15.92
CA THR A 8 5.62 20.22 16.98
C THR A 8 4.51 19.37 16.39
N VAL A 9 4.42 18.10 16.78
CA VAL A 9 3.24 17.27 16.51
C VAL A 9 2.13 17.86 17.37
N SER A 10 1.60 19.00 16.96
CA SER A 10 0.33 19.48 17.47
C SER A 10 -0.69 18.41 17.15
N PHE A 11 -1.25 17.83 18.18
CA PHE A 11 -2.41 16.96 18.10
C PHE A 11 -3.38 17.56 17.08
N LEU A 12 -3.46 16.96 15.90
CA LEU A 12 -4.48 17.24 14.92
C LEU A 12 -5.82 16.83 15.53
N ARG A 13 -6.48 17.80 16.23
CA ARG A 13 -7.91 17.73 16.48
C ARG A 13 -8.57 17.64 15.11
N LEU A 14 -9.12 16.48 14.81
CA LEU A 14 -10.04 16.33 13.70
C LEU A 14 -11.21 17.30 13.95
N PRO A 15 -11.54 18.20 13.02
CA PRO A 15 -12.76 18.97 13.11
C PRO A 15 -13.94 18.00 13.00
N ALA A 16 -14.89 18.13 13.94
CA ALA A 16 -16.16 17.42 13.91
C ALA A 16 -16.82 17.59 12.54
N SER A 17 -17.36 16.51 12.02
CA SER A 17 -18.07 16.39 10.75
C SER A 17 -19.07 17.52 10.56
N ARG A 18 -18.72 18.53 9.76
CA ARG A 18 -19.69 19.37 9.09
C ARG A 18 -19.76 18.90 7.65
N HIS A 19 -20.94 18.42 7.27
CA HIS A 19 -21.30 18.21 5.87
C HIS A 19 -21.06 19.52 5.11
N ILE A 20 -19.96 19.58 4.38
CA ILE A 20 -19.72 20.62 3.39
C ILE A 20 -19.84 19.93 2.04
N ILE A 21 -20.97 20.18 1.40
CA ILE A 21 -21.21 19.88 -0.01
C ILE A 21 -20.10 20.60 -0.82
N GLY A 22 -19.26 19.84 -1.53
CA GLY A 22 -18.69 20.22 -2.80
C GLY A 22 -17.46 21.10 -2.84
N THR A 23 -16.31 20.65 -2.32
CA THR A 23 -15.04 20.97 -2.97
C THR A 23 -14.24 19.68 -3.16
N PRO A 24 -13.90 19.30 -4.40
CA PRO A 24 -13.10 18.10 -4.66
C PRO A 24 -11.72 18.25 -4.02
N SER A 25 -11.22 17.14 -3.43
CA SER A 25 -9.91 17.08 -2.82
C SER A 25 -8.82 17.53 -3.81
N PRO A 26 -7.63 17.98 -3.35
CA PRO A 26 -6.52 18.36 -4.22
C PRO A 26 -6.14 17.24 -5.21
N PHE A 27 -6.44 16.01 -4.86
CA PHE A 27 -6.24 14.82 -5.67
C PHE A 27 -7.23 14.74 -6.85
N GLN A 28 -8.51 15.08 -6.64
CA GLN A 28 -9.52 15.11 -7.70
C GLN A 28 -9.32 16.25 -8.71
N ARG A 29 -8.67 17.36 -8.31
CA ARG A 29 -8.34 18.46 -9.23
C ARG A 29 -7.26 18.11 -10.24
N ARG A 30 -6.34 17.18 -9.89
CA ARG A 30 -5.24 16.76 -10.79
C ARG A 30 -5.71 15.88 -11.95
N LEU A 31 -6.89 15.27 -11.84
CA LEU A 31 -7.46 14.42 -12.90
C LEU A 31 -8.16 15.19 -14.02
N LYS A 32 -8.50 16.49 -13.79
CA LYS A 32 -9.23 17.30 -14.78
C LYS A 32 -8.35 17.98 -15.84
N ASN A 33 -7.02 17.94 -15.72
CA ASN A 33 -6.11 18.60 -16.65
C ASN A 33 -5.22 17.59 -17.38
N LYS A 34 -5.78 16.68 -18.18
CA LYS A 34 -5.05 15.96 -19.23
C LYS A 34 -5.80 16.05 -20.55
N ASN A 35 -5.12 16.63 -21.52
CA ASN A 35 -5.48 16.83 -22.93
C ASN A 35 -6.09 15.57 -23.57
N PRO A 36 -7.20 15.67 -24.34
CA PRO A 36 -7.83 14.55 -25.00
C PRO A 36 -7.28 14.39 -26.42
N ASN A 37 -6.14 13.74 -26.59
CA ASN A 37 -5.72 13.24 -27.91
C ASN A 37 -4.70 12.12 -27.73
N HIS A 38 -5.18 10.89 -27.49
CA HIS A 38 -4.52 9.67 -27.95
C HIS A 38 -5.58 8.59 -28.18
N MET A 39 -5.48 7.96 -29.35
CA MET A 39 -6.47 7.10 -29.97
C MET A 39 -6.92 5.92 -29.10
N SER A 40 -8.19 5.74 -29.14
CA SER A 40 -9.09 4.67 -28.77
C SER A 40 -8.53 3.23 -28.80
N GLU A 41 -8.21 2.69 -27.64
CA GLU A 41 -8.71 1.37 -27.26
C GLU A 41 -9.82 1.62 -26.23
N ASN A 42 -11.06 1.22 -26.54
CA ASN A 42 -12.16 1.30 -25.60
C ASN A 42 -11.76 0.58 -24.30
N PRO A 43 -11.61 1.29 -23.20
CA PRO A 43 -11.36 0.61 -21.93
C PRO A 43 -12.62 -0.17 -21.64
N VAL A 44 -12.51 -1.50 -21.61
CA VAL A 44 -13.52 -2.31 -20.95
C VAL A 44 -13.66 -1.71 -19.55
N PRO A 45 -14.83 -1.18 -19.15
CA PRO A 45 -15.00 -0.72 -17.79
C PRO A 45 -14.79 -1.93 -16.90
N PHE A 46 -13.63 -1.98 -16.23
CA PHE A 46 -13.38 -2.95 -15.19
C PHE A 46 -14.36 -2.58 -14.07
N PRO A 47 -15.27 -3.46 -13.68
CA PRO A 47 -16.22 -3.20 -12.63
C PRO A 47 -15.48 -3.25 -11.30
N THR A 48 -14.71 -2.24 -10.98
CA THR A 48 -14.32 -2.01 -9.59
C THR A 48 -15.52 -1.34 -8.94
N ASN A 49 -16.11 -1.96 -7.94
CA ASN A 49 -17.24 -1.42 -7.14
C ASN A 49 -16.91 -0.07 -6.48
N ASN A 50 -16.14 0.75 -7.14
CA ASN A 50 -15.64 2.05 -6.69
C ASN A 50 -14.86 1.99 -5.36
N LYS A 51 -14.33 0.79 -5.01
CA LYS A 51 -13.54 0.56 -3.79
C LYS A 51 -12.04 0.64 -4.07
N PRO A 52 -11.23 1.03 -3.09
CA PRO A 52 -9.79 0.86 -3.16
C PRO A 52 -9.38 -0.61 -3.31
N ILE A 53 -8.25 -0.86 -3.98
CA ILE A 53 -7.57 -2.17 -4.01
C ILE A 53 -6.32 -2.04 -3.15
N VAL A 54 -6.21 -2.85 -2.10
CA VAL A 54 -5.10 -2.79 -1.15
C VAL A 54 -4.15 -3.96 -1.36
N LEU A 55 -2.91 -3.67 -1.72
CA LEU A 55 -1.87 -4.68 -1.92
C LEU A 55 -1.14 -4.96 -0.61
N ILE A 56 -1.17 -6.23 -0.19
CA ILE A 56 -0.59 -6.74 1.05
C ILE A 56 0.56 -7.70 0.71
N GLY A 57 1.51 -7.84 1.61
CA GLY A 57 2.60 -8.80 1.48
C GLY A 57 3.91 -8.29 2.07
N LEU A 58 4.86 -9.19 2.21
CA LEU A 58 6.19 -8.86 2.72
C LEU A 58 6.98 -7.94 1.78
N MET A 59 8.04 -7.36 2.32
CA MET A 59 9.02 -6.65 1.51
C MET A 59 9.58 -7.58 0.42
N GLY A 60 9.78 -7.09 -0.79
CA GLY A 60 10.21 -7.91 -1.93
C GLY A 60 9.08 -8.67 -2.65
N ALA A 61 7.85 -8.69 -2.15
CA ALA A 61 6.72 -9.36 -2.80
C ALA A 61 6.27 -8.70 -4.13
N GLY A 62 6.69 -7.46 -4.42
CA GLY A 62 6.40 -6.80 -5.69
C GLY A 62 5.22 -5.81 -5.67
N LYS A 63 4.70 -5.45 -4.49
CA LYS A 63 3.53 -4.57 -4.33
C LYS A 63 3.60 -3.27 -5.13
N THR A 64 4.69 -2.51 -4.99
CA THR A 64 4.85 -1.23 -5.67
C THR A 64 4.92 -1.38 -7.19
N THR A 65 5.60 -2.41 -7.69
CA THR A 65 5.72 -2.68 -9.14
C THR A 65 4.38 -3.10 -9.72
N LEU A 66 3.72 -4.07 -9.11
CA LEU A 66 2.39 -4.51 -9.51
C LEU A 66 1.36 -3.39 -9.38
N GLY A 67 1.40 -2.63 -8.29
CA GLY A 67 0.48 -1.52 -8.04
C GLY A 67 0.53 -0.46 -9.14
N ARG A 68 1.71 -0.11 -9.63
CA ARG A 68 1.86 0.81 -10.77
C ARG A 68 1.31 0.21 -12.07
N SER A 69 1.51 -1.09 -12.29
CA SER A 69 0.98 -1.78 -13.48
C SER A 69 -0.54 -1.87 -13.45
N LEU A 70 -1.13 -2.19 -12.28
CA LEU A 70 -2.58 -2.18 -12.05
C LEU A 70 -3.16 -0.78 -12.24
N SER A 71 -2.52 0.25 -11.69
CA SER A 71 -2.90 1.65 -11.84
C SER A 71 -3.01 2.06 -13.31
N ALA A 72 -2.03 1.71 -14.10
CA ALA A 72 -2.03 1.99 -15.54
C ALA A 72 -3.17 1.23 -16.27
N LYS A 73 -3.39 -0.04 -15.91
CA LYS A 73 -4.39 -0.90 -16.56
C LYS A 73 -5.82 -0.52 -16.18
N LEU A 74 -6.08 -0.27 -14.88
CA LEU A 74 -7.40 0.07 -14.36
C LEU A 74 -7.70 1.58 -14.41
N LYS A 75 -6.72 2.42 -14.79
CA LYS A 75 -6.80 3.89 -14.77
C LYS A 75 -7.17 4.44 -13.39
N MET A 76 -6.75 3.75 -12.35
CA MET A 76 -6.89 4.16 -10.95
C MET A 76 -5.57 4.79 -10.46
N PRO A 77 -5.61 5.77 -9.55
CA PRO A 77 -4.38 6.30 -8.96
C PRO A 77 -3.64 5.23 -8.14
N PHE A 78 -2.30 5.27 -8.18
CA PHE A 78 -1.44 4.46 -7.33
C PHE A 78 -0.91 5.30 -6.17
N VAL A 79 -0.98 4.73 -4.97
CA VAL A 79 -0.48 5.35 -3.73
C VAL A 79 0.34 4.31 -2.96
N ASP A 80 1.53 4.69 -2.51
CA ASP A 80 2.32 3.91 -1.56
C ASP A 80 2.13 4.51 -0.16
N SER A 81 1.69 3.69 0.81
CA SER A 81 1.40 4.18 2.16
C SER A 81 2.65 4.68 2.87
N ASP A 82 3.82 4.12 2.58
CA ASP A 82 5.08 4.54 3.17
C ASP A 82 5.45 5.97 2.69
N ASP A 83 5.23 6.27 1.41
CA ASP A 83 5.40 7.62 0.86
C ASP A 83 4.44 8.64 1.51
N GLU A 84 3.21 8.22 1.78
CA GLU A 84 2.21 9.07 2.42
C GLU A 84 2.50 9.30 3.92
N VAL A 85 3.09 8.31 4.60
CA VAL A 85 3.60 8.48 5.98
C VAL A 85 4.71 9.53 6.00
N ILE A 86 5.67 9.46 5.08
CA ILE A 86 6.75 10.44 4.96
C ILE A 86 6.20 11.84 4.68
N LYS A 87 5.24 11.97 3.78
CA LYS A 87 4.58 13.25 3.48
C LYS A 87 3.82 13.82 4.69
N ALA A 88 3.12 12.96 5.43
CA ALA A 88 2.31 13.38 6.58
C ALA A 88 3.18 13.79 7.78
N SER A 89 4.28 13.07 8.03
CA SER A 89 5.19 13.33 9.16
C SER A 89 6.24 14.40 8.86
N GLY A 90 6.62 14.56 7.58
CA GLY A 90 7.76 15.38 7.18
C GLY A 90 9.12 14.77 7.54
N CYS A 91 9.15 13.51 7.96
CA CYS A 91 10.34 12.77 8.38
C CYS A 91 10.47 11.47 7.58
N SER A 92 11.69 10.96 7.44
CA SER A 92 11.86 9.60 6.89
C SER A 92 11.32 8.56 7.87
N ILE A 93 10.96 7.38 7.35
CA ILE A 93 10.50 6.27 8.20
C ILE A 93 11.60 5.89 9.20
N ALA A 94 12.87 5.87 8.79
CA ALA A 94 13.99 5.60 9.67
C ALA A 94 14.07 6.58 10.84
N ASP A 95 13.93 7.89 10.57
CA ASP A 95 13.94 8.93 11.60
C ASP A 95 12.76 8.79 12.57
N ILE A 96 11.58 8.40 12.04
CA ILE A 96 10.41 8.15 12.91
C ILE A 96 10.71 7.00 13.88
N PHE A 97 11.30 5.89 13.39
CA PHE A 97 11.66 4.76 14.25
C PHE A 97 12.73 5.13 15.27
N GLU A 98 13.76 5.86 14.86
CA GLU A 98 14.89 6.26 15.71
C GLU A 98 14.46 7.25 16.80
N ILE A 99 13.69 8.29 16.44
CA ILE A 99 13.37 9.40 17.33
C ILE A 99 12.11 9.12 18.17
N TYR A 100 11.09 8.50 17.57
CA TYR A 100 9.75 8.36 18.18
C TYR A 100 9.36 6.91 18.48
N GLY A 101 10.12 5.95 17.95
CA GLY A 101 9.90 4.51 18.14
C GLY A 101 8.81 3.92 17.25
N GLU A 102 8.72 2.58 17.27
CA GLU A 102 7.79 1.82 16.42
C GLU A 102 6.32 2.20 16.67
N ARG A 103 5.93 2.41 17.93
CA ARG A 103 4.55 2.74 18.29
C ARG A 103 4.07 4.02 17.58
N ALA A 104 4.89 5.09 17.60
CA ALA A 104 4.54 6.33 16.93
C ALA A 104 4.43 6.15 15.42
N PHE A 105 5.31 5.36 14.81
CA PHE A 105 5.19 4.99 13.40
C PHE A 105 3.85 4.29 13.11
N ARG A 106 3.47 3.28 13.92
CA ARG A 106 2.22 2.54 13.74
C ARG A 106 0.99 3.43 13.88
N ASP A 107 1.01 4.40 14.78
CA ASP A 107 -0.08 5.36 14.96
C ASP A 107 -0.23 6.29 13.73
N ILE A 108 0.87 6.70 13.11
CA ILE A 108 0.86 7.50 11.88
C ILE A 108 0.41 6.64 10.69
N GLU A 109 0.98 5.44 10.54
CA GLU A 109 0.65 4.48 9.48
C GLU A 109 -0.85 4.18 9.47
N ALA A 110 -1.43 3.92 10.65
CA ALA A 110 -2.86 3.65 10.79
C ALA A 110 -3.72 4.82 10.30
N LYS A 111 -3.42 6.04 10.75
CA LYS A 111 -4.16 7.25 10.32
C LYS A 111 -4.06 7.50 8.83
N VAL A 112 -2.88 7.28 8.25
CA VAL A 112 -2.65 7.43 6.81
C VAL A 112 -3.48 6.41 6.04
N ILE A 113 -3.43 5.12 6.41
CA ILE A 113 -4.18 4.07 5.72
C ILE A 113 -5.69 4.33 5.83
N LEU A 114 -6.20 4.65 7.02
CA LEU A 114 -7.63 4.97 7.21
C LEU A 114 -8.07 6.16 6.34
N ARG A 115 -7.24 7.19 6.20
CA ARG A 115 -7.50 8.29 5.27
C ARG A 115 -7.56 7.80 3.83
N LEU A 116 -6.55 7.03 3.37
CA LEU A 116 -6.47 6.54 2.01
C LEU A 116 -7.67 5.66 1.62
N LEU A 117 -8.15 4.84 2.55
CA LEU A 117 -9.34 4.00 2.33
C LEU A 117 -10.62 4.82 2.13
N ASN A 118 -10.68 6.05 2.66
CA ASN A 118 -11.84 6.94 2.54
C ASN A 118 -11.69 8.00 1.44
N ASP A 119 -10.50 8.18 0.85
CA ASP A 119 -10.26 9.17 -0.21
C ASP A 119 -10.82 8.75 -1.59
N GLY A 120 -11.39 7.55 -1.70
CA GLY A 120 -11.99 7.01 -2.92
C GLY A 120 -11.14 5.92 -3.59
N PRO A 121 -11.52 5.48 -4.81
CA PRO A 121 -10.89 4.36 -5.48
C PRO A 121 -9.43 4.63 -5.83
N ALA A 122 -8.54 3.76 -5.35
CA ALA A 122 -7.09 3.82 -5.58
C ALA A 122 -6.46 2.42 -5.47
N ILE A 123 -5.29 2.24 -6.05
CA ILE A 123 -4.41 1.10 -5.79
C ILE A 123 -3.47 1.53 -4.66
N ILE A 124 -3.60 0.90 -3.50
CA ILE A 124 -2.83 1.25 -2.29
C ILE A 124 -1.82 0.13 -2.00
N ALA A 125 -0.53 0.40 -2.10
CA ALA A 125 0.48 -0.50 -1.59
C ALA A 125 0.74 -0.19 -0.11
N THR A 126 0.61 -1.19 0.77
CA THR A 126 0.83 -1.00 2.20
C THR A 126 2.22 -1.44 2.65
N GLY A 127 2.71 -0.84 3.72
CA GLY A 127 3.85 -1.38 4.47
C GLY A 127 3.57 -2.81 4.94
N GLY A 128 4.62 -3.66 5.00
CA GLY A 128 4.44 -5.09 5.34
C GLY A 128 3.90 -5.35 6.75
N GLY A 129 3.87 -4.35 7.62
CA GLY A 129 3.31 -4.47 8.99
C GLY A 129 1.87 -4.00 9.13
N ALA A 130 1.36 -3.26 8.17
CA ALA A 130 0.07 -2.59 8.28
C ALA A 130 -1.11 -3.55 8.53
N PHE A 131 -1.18 -4.64 7.77
CA PHE A 131 -2.25 -5.65 7.88
C PHE A 131 -2.20 -6.46 9.18
N MET A 132 -1.06 -6.42 9.92
CA MET A 132 -0.93 -7.05 11.23
C MET A 132 -1.72 -6.31 12.31
N ASN A 133 -1.97 -5.02 12.14
CA ASN A 133 -2.83 -4.25 13.02
C ASN A 133 -4.29 -4.64 12.79
N THR A 134 -4.96 -5.14 13.83
CA THR A 134 -6.33 -5.65 13.75
C THR A 134 -7.33 -4.57 13.32
N GLU A 135 -7.19 -3.34 13.82
CA GLU A 135 -8.08 -2.24 13.46
C GLU A 135 -7.94 -1.87 11.97
N ILE A 136 -6.70 -1.75 11.50
CA ILE A 136 -6.44 -1.48 10.07
C ILE A 136 -6.99 -2.60 9.21
N ARG A 137 -6.75 -3.87 9.59
CA ARG A 137 -7.22 -5.04 8.86
C ARG A 137 -8.75 -5.06 8.73
N LEU A 138 -9.47 -4.77 9.81
CA LEU A 138 -10.93 -4.70 9.79
C LEU A 138 -11.43 -3.60 8.83
N HIS A 139 -10.78 -2.44 8.79
CA HIS A 139 -11.13 -1.37 7.87
C HIS A 139 -10.81 -1.73 6.42
N ILE A 140 -9.66 -2.34 6.15
CA ILE A 140 -9.30 -2.82 4.81
C ILE A 140 -10.34 -3.81 4.31
N ASN A 141 -10.67 -4.85 5.10
CA ASN A 141 -11.64 -5.88 4.72
C ASN A 141 -13.05 -5.31 4.48
N LYS A 142 -13.42 -4.23 5.17
CA LYS A 142 -14.73 -3.60 5.02
C LYS A 142 -14.81 -2.63 3.84
N LEU A 143 -13.76 -1.84 3.61
CA LEU A 143 -13.80 -0.67 2.73
C LEU A 143 -13.09 -0.88 1.39
N SER A 144 -12.35 -1.96 1.22
CA SER A 144 -11.52 -2.20 0.03
C SER A 144 -11.58 -3.66 -0.40
N THR A 145 -10.92 -3.97 -1.52
CA THR A 145 -10.58 -5.34 -1.91
C THR A 145 -9.09 -5.56 -1.63
N SER A 146 -8.79 -6.49 -0.73
CA SER A 146 -7.44 -6.81 -0.32
C SER A 146 -6.81 -7.90 -1.18
N VAL A 147 -5.58 -7.69 -1.65
CA VAL A 147 -4.82 -8.61 -2.49
C VAL A 147 -3.49 -8.93 -1.83
N TRP A 148 -3.32 -10.14 -1.36
CA TRP A 148 -2.06 -10.61 -0.82
C TRP A 148 -1.16 -11.18 -1.91
N LEU A 149 0.00 -10.57 -2.09
CA LEU A 149 1.09 -11.09 -2.93
C LEU A 149 1.94 -12.02 -2.08
N ARG A 150 1.73 -13.33 -2.24
CA ARG A 150 2.46 -14.38 -1.51
C ARG A 150 3.69 -14.78 -2.31
N ALA A 151 4.88 -14.53 -1.77
CA ALA A 151 6.15 -14.95 -2.36
C ALA A 151 6.86 -15.95 -1.45
N SER A 152 7.59 -16.90 -2.03
CA SER A 152 8.41 -17.84 -1.28
C SER A 152 9.59 -17.13 -0.62
N LEU A 153 10.18 -17.77 0.40
CA LEU A 153 11.35 -17.24 1.09
C LEU A 153 12.49 -16.95 0.12
N ASP A 154 12.76 -17.86 -0.83
CA ASP A 154 13.87 -17.73 -1.77
C ASP A 154 13.69 -16.51 -2.69
N ILE A 155 12.48 -16.30 -3.18
CA ILE A 155 12.10 -15.11 -3.98
C ILE A 155 12.28 -13.82 -3.16
N LEU A 156 11.81 -13.79 -1.92
CA LEU A 156 11.95 -12.61 -1.07
C LEU A 156 13.42 -12.30 -0.78
N VAL A 157 14.24 -13.31 -0.48
CA VAL A 157 15.68 -13.15 -0.26
C VAL A 157 16.34 -12.61 -1.52
N ALA A 158 16.10 -13.21 -2.69
CA ALA A 158 16.69 -12.77 -3.95
C ALA A 158 16.32 -11.30 -4.28
N ARG A 159 15.05 -10.94 -4.12
CA ARG A 159 14.56 -9.58 -4.44
C ARG A 159 14.94 -8.50 -3.43
N THR A 160 15.32 -8.89 -2.23
CA THR A 160 15.74 -7.94 -1.18
C THR A 160 17.25 -7.83 -1.01
N ALA A 161 18.03 -8.77 -1.55
CA ALA A 161 19.48 -8.82 -1.40
C ALA A 161 20.23 -7.55 -1.88
N SER A 162 19.70 -6.84 -2.88
CA SER A 162 20.31 -5.62 -3.43
C SER A 162 19.81 -4.32 -2.79
N ARG A 163 18.92 -4.38 -1.78
CA ARG A 163 18.31 -3.19 -1.17
C ARG A 163 18.86 -2.94 0.21
N THR A 164 19.52 -1.79 0.38
CA THR A 164 20.13 -1.33 1.65
C THR A 164 19.19 -0.44 2.49
N ASP A 165 18.02 -0.08 1.95
CA ASP A 165 17.07 0.87 2.52
C ASP A 165 16.06 0.25 3.51
N ARG A 166 16.39 -0.94 4.08
CA ARG A 166 15.45 -1.69 4.93
C ARG A 166 16.03 -2.01 6.30
N PRO A 167 15.65 -1.25 7.36
CA PRO A 167 16.19 -1.42 8.71
C PRO A 167 16.09 -2.86 9.25
N LEU A 168 15.00 -3.57 8.94
CA LEU A 168 14.75 -4.94 9.43
C LEU A 168 15.66 -6.01 8.79
N LEU A 169 16.43 -5.70 7.75
CA LEU A 169 17.30 -6.66 7.05
C LEU A 169 18.80 -6.34 7.21
N ASN A 170 19.15 -5.31 7.97
CA ASN A 170 20.54 -4.86 8.09
C ASN A 170 21.39 -5.69 9.08
N ASP A 171 20.79 -6.65 9.81
CA ASP A 171 21.44 -7.39 10.88
C ASP A 171 22.24 -8.63 10.41
N GLY A 172 22.57 -8.72 9.13
CA GLY A 172 23.43 -9.79 8.58
C GLY A 172 22.75 -11.15 8.42
N ASN A 173 21.52 -11.36 8.91
CA ASN A 173 20.76 -12.62 8.78
C ASN A 173 19.38 -12.42 8.11
N SER A 174 19.37 -11.71 6.99
CA SER A 174 18.15 -11.34 6.27
C SER A 174 17.24 -12.54 5.92
N ARG A 175 17.85 -13.73 5.65
CA ARG A 175 17.09 -14.95 5.35
C ARG A 175 16.31 -15.46 6.58
N GLN A 176 16.92 -15.46 7.76
CA GLN A 176 16.23 -15.88 8.98
C GLN A 176 15.13 -14.89 9.37
N THR A 177 15.43 -13.59 9.29
CA THR A 177 14.45 -12.53 9.54
C THR A 177 13.24 -12.68 8.62
N LEU A 178 13.43 -12.91 7.31
CA LEU A 178 12.33 -13.13 6.37
C LEU A 178 11.55 -14.40 6.69
N ARG A 179 12.22 -15.49 7.11
CA ARG A 179 11.55 -16.72 7.53
C ARG A 179 10.64 -16.49 8.73
N ASP A 180 11.11 -15.76 9.74
CA ASP A 180 10.35 -15.44 10.94
C ASP A 180 9.16 -14.52 10.62
N LEU A 181 9.36 -13.55 9.72
CA LEU A 181 8.28 -12.70 9.20
C LEU A 181 7.24 -13.51 8.41
N ILE A 182 7.64 -14.49 7.61
CA ILE A 182 6.73 -15.41 6.94
C ILE A 182 5.89 -16.16 7.97
N GLY A 183 6.55 -16.80 8.96
CA GLY A 183 5.86 -17.58 9.99
C GLY A 183 4.84 -16.78 10.78
N SER A 184 5.16 -15.54 11.13
CA SER A 184 4.29 -14.68 11.93
C SER A 184 3.20 -13.97 11.13
N ARG A 185 3.45 -13.60 9.85
CA ARG A 185 2.55 -12.72 9.08
C ARG A 185 1.66 -13.46 8.10
N HIS A 186 2.13 -14.55 7.49
CA HIS A 186 1.34 -15.29 6.50
C HIS A 186 -0.01 -15.79 7.03
N PRO A 187 -0.13 -16.29 8.28
CA PRO A 187 -1.43 -16.67 8.82
C PRO A 187 -2.43 -15.51 8.84
N VAL A 188 -1.96 -14.30 9.13
CA VAL A 188 -2.80 -13.09 9.15
C VAL A 188 -3.09 -12.60 7.73
N TYR A 189 -2.08 -12.62 6.84
CA TYR A 189 -2.28 -12.22 5.44
C TYR A 189 -3.26 -13.14 4.70
N ALA A 190 -3.43 -14.39 5.16
CA ALA A 190 -4.40 -15.31 4.59
C ALA A 190 -5.88 -14.89 4.78
N GLU A 191 -6.13 -13.86 5.61
CA GLU A 191 -7.45 -13.22 5.73
C GLU A 191 -7.75 -12.23 4.58
N ALA A 192 -6.84 -12.06 3.62
CA ALA A 192 -7.07 -11.21 2.44
C ALA A 192 -8.11 -11.82 1.50
N ASP A 193 -8.87 -10.99 0.80
CA ASP A 193 -9.91 -11.40 -0.15
C ASP A 193 -9.34 -12.20 -1.33
N ILE A 194 -8.16 -11.82 -1.81
CA ILE A 194 -7.45 -12.45 -2.93
C ILE A 194 -6.04 -12.81 -2.50
N ILE A 195 -5.61 -14.03 -2.85
CA ILE A 195 -4.25 -14.51 -2.64
C ILE A 195 -3.64 -14.84 -4.00
N ILE A 196 -2.52 -14.20 -4.32
CA ILE A 196 -1.78 -14.42 -5.57
C ILE A 196 -0.36 -14.87 -5.23
N ASP A 197 0.01 -16.05 -5.69
CA ASP A 197 1.39 -16.51 -5.62
C ASP A 197 2.24 -15.73 -6.62
N THR A 198 3.40 -15.26 -6.17
CA THR A 198 4.35 -14.53 -7.00
C THR A 198 5.71 -15.21 -6.98
N GLY A 199 6.28 -15.41 -8.14
CA GLY A 199 7.57 -16.09 -8.33
C GLY A 199 8.49 -15.34 -9.29
N ASP A 200 9.25 -16.09 -10.07
CA ASP A 200 10.17 -15.56 -11.07
C ASP A 200 9.49 -15.26 -12.42
N GLU A 201 8.19 -15.51 -12.52
CA GLU A 201 7.41 -15.20 -13.71
C GLU A 201 7.43 -13.71 -14.04
N ALA A 202 7.21 -13.39 -15.31
CA ALA A 202 7.10 -12.01 -15.75
C ALA A 202 5.95 -11.30 -15.01
N MET A 203 6.16 -10.04 -14.64
CA MET A 203 5.14 -9.20 -13.96
C MET A 203 3.78 -9.19 -14.67
N ALA A 204 3.78 -9.36 -16.00
CA ALA A 204 2.55 -9.43 -16.79
C ALA A 204 1.67 -10.63 -16.40
N VAL A 205 2.26 -11.77 -16.02
CA VAL A 205 1.53 -12.96 -15.58
C VAL A 205 0.86 -12.70 -14.23
N THR A 206 1.61 -12.18 -13.26
CA THR A 206 1.06 -11.78 -11.95
C THR A 206 -0.04 -10.74 -12.11
N LEU A 207 0.15 -9.74 -12.98
CA LEU A 207 -0.86 -8.72 -13.28
C LEU A 207 -2.15 -9.35 -13.80
N GLN A 208 -2.04 -10.27 -14.77
CA GLN A 208 -3.22 -10.93 -15.34
C GLN A 208 -3.94 -11.77 -14.29
N SER A 209 -3.20 -12.53 -13.46
CA SER A 209 -3.79 -13.32 -12.37
C SER A 209 -4.58 -12.46 -11.38
N VAL A 210 -4.09 -11.25 -11.04
CA VAL A 210 -4.82 -10.31 -10.18
C VAL A 210 -6.06 -9.78 -10.86
N LEU A 211 -5.98 -9.41 -12.15
CA LEU A 211 -7.14 -8.92 -12.91
C LEU A 211 -8.25 -9.99 -13.00
N ASP A 212 -7.88 -11.24 -13.29
CA ASP A 212 -8.82 -12.35 -13.37
C ASP A 212 -9.50 -12.64 -12.01
N ALA A 213 -8.72 -12.52 -10.91
CA ALA A 213 -9.26 -12.72 -9.57
C ALA A 213 -10.20 -11.57 -9.15
N LEU A 214 -9.87 -10.33 -9.49
CA LEU A 214 -10.75 -9.17 -9.25
C LEU A 214 -12.09 -9.32 -9.98
N GLN A 215 -12.08 -9.76 -11.25
CA GLN A 215 -13.32 -10.00 -12.01
C GLN A 215 -14.22 -11.05 -11.37
N LYS A 216 -13.65 -12.11 -10.78
CA LYS A 216 -14.42 -13.20 -10.13
C LYS A 216 -15.11 -12.77 -8.84
N ILE A 217 -14.58 -11.82 -8.11
CA ILE A 217 -15.19 -11.33 -6.86
C ILE A 217 -16.38 -10.39 -7.16
N GLU A 218 -16.35 -9.74 -8.30
CA GLU A 218 -17.38 -8.76 -8.68
C GLU A 218 -18.53 -9.37 -9.51
N SER A 219 -18.39 -10.65 -9.89
CA SER A 219 -19.42 -11.43 -10.62
C SER A 219 -20.38 -12.13 -9.68
#